data_ae53a9da3eb663bbd36f5ca8a0f0d915
#
_entry.id   ae53a9da3eb663bbd36f5ca8a0f0d915
#
_cell.length_a   1.000
_cell.length_b   1.000
_cell.length_c   1.000
_cell.angle_alpha   90.00
_cell.angle_beta   90.00
_cell.angle_gamma   90.00
#
_symmetry.space_group_name_H-M   'P 1'
#
loop_
_entity.id
_entity.type
_entity.pdbx_description
1 polymer ?
#
loop_
_entity_poly.entity_id
_entity_poly.type
_entity_poly.pdbx_seq_one_letter_code
_entity_poly.pdbx_strand_id
1 'polypeptide(L)'
;MKLIKVMTKSGKYKYAAYSNQSSNLDDRIVSVFREAVLTIDYANNFVCLHTITGMAQAAGVAIDALKLNEIVGTVAGDDTLFILVRSEDDAKELVKKFESLLKKGK
;
A
#
# COMPACT_ATOMS: atom_id res chain seq x y z
N MET A 1 -10.60 1.54 -14.12
CA MET A 1 -10.57 1.05 -13.78
C MET A 1 -10.25 0.50 -13.62
N LYS A 2 -10.03 0.48 -13.91
CA LYS A 2 -9.59 -0.06 -13.67
C LYS A 2 -9.05 -0.57 -14.30
N LEU A 3 -8.80 -0.71 -14.82
CA LEU A 3 -8.33 -1.29 -15.09
C LEU A 3 -8.09 -2.06 -15.10
N ILE A 4 -8.30 -2.39 -15.19
CA ILE A 4 -8.13 -3.20 -15.05
C ILE A 4 -8.30 -3.98 -14.96
N LYS A 5 -8.77 -4.33 -15.27
CA LYS A 5 -9.05 -5.07 -15.03
C LYS A 5 -9.00 -5.69 -15.52
N VAL A 6 -8.87 -5.80 -16.03
CA VAL A 6 -8.77 -6.53 -16.36
C VAL A 6 -8.66 -7.30 -16.41
N MET A 7 -9.02 -7.61 -16.62
CA MET A 7 -8.99 -8.35 -16.48
C MET A 7 -8.94 -9.10 -16.81
N THR A 8 -9.11 -9.39 -17.22
CA THR A 8 -9.04 -10.11 -17.34
C THR A 8 -9.01 -10.87 -17.42
N LYS A 9 -9.48 -11.17 -17.94
CA LYS A 9 -9.43 -11.85 -17.99
C LYS A 9 -8.80 -12.42 -17.71
N SER A 10 -9.04 -12.62 -17.69
CA SER A 10 -8.40 -12.98 -17.31
C SER A 10 -7.79 -12.61 -16.87
N GLY A 11 -8.44 -12.16 -17.02
CA GLY A 11 -7.84 -11.07 -16.68
C GLY A 11 -6.46 -11.18 -16.52
N LYS A 12 -5.77 -11.29 -17.36
CA LYS A 12 -4.47 -11.27 -17.28
C LYS A 12 -3.83 -11.00 -18.50
N TYR A 13 -4.49 -10.85 -19.52
CA TYR A 13 -3.99 -10.55 -20.78
C TYR A 13 -3.12 -9.36 -20.76
N LYS A 14 -2.54 -8.69 -21.16
CA LYS A 14 -1.77 -7.46 -21.14
C LYS A 14 -0.63 -7.45 -20.15
N TYR A 15 -0.42 -8.52 -19.43
CA TYR A 15 0.58 -8.48 -18.38
C TYR A 15 1.98 -8.27 -18.89
N ALA A 16 2.28 -8.75 -20.08
CA ALA A 16 3.61 -8.55 -20.64
C ALA A 16 3.90 -7.06 -20.79
N ALA A 17 2.91 -6.31 -21.25
CA ALA A 17 3.08 -4.87 -21.37
C ALA A 17 3.17 -4.21 -20.02
N TYR A 18 2.51 -4.80 -19.04
CA TYR A 18 2.47 -4.21 -17.72
C TYR A 18 3.76 -4.41 -16.93
N SER A 19 4.62 -5.30 -17.35
CA SER A 19 5.82 -5.55 -16.58
C SER A 19 6.66 -4.28 -16.44
N ASN A 20 6.76 -3.47 -17.48
CA ASN A 20 7.46 -2.20 -17.37
C ASN A 20 6.70 -1.22 -16.52
N GLN A 21 5.38 -1.27 -16.60
CA GLN A 21 4.55 -0.38 -15.78
C GLN A 21 4.61 -0.77 -14.32
N SER A 22 4.87 -2.03 -14.02
CA SER A 22 5.00 -2.47 -12.64
C SER A 22 6.14 -1.76 -11.94
N SER A 23 7.29 -1.63 -12.61
CA SER A 23 8.41 -0.90 -12.03
C SER A 23 8.05 0.54 -11.75
N ASN A 24 7.42 1.20 -12.72
CA ASN A 24 7.00 2.57 -12.55
C ASN A 24 5.96 2.70 -11.46
N LEU A 25 5.06 1.73 -11.38
CA LEU A 25 4.04 1.72 -10.35
C LEU A 25 4.67 1.61 -8.97
N ASP A 26 5.65 0.72 -8.82
CA ASP A 26 6.33 0.57 -7.55
C ASP A 26 7.02 1.86 -7.13
N ASP A 27 7.67 2.53 -8.07
CA ASP A 27 8.31 3.80 -7.79
C ASP A 27 7.30 4.85 -7.36
N ARG A 28 6.16 4.87 -8.01
CA ARG A 28 5.11 5.83 -7.66
C ARG A 28 4.52 5.52 -6.29
N ILE A 29 4.35 4.24 -5.97
CA ILE A 29 3.85 3.86 -4.65
C ILE A 29 4.82 4.33 -3.57
N VAL A 30 6.11 4.11 -3.79
CA VAL A 30 7.12 4.54 -2.83
C VAL A 30 7.10 6.06 -2.67
N SER A 31 6.97 6.78 -3.79
CA SER A 31 6.92 8.24 -3.75
C SER A 31 5.73 8.74 -2.94
N VAL A 32 4.55 8.21 -3.23
CA VAL A 32 3.34 8.62 -2.50
C VAL A 32 3.50 8.31 -1.03
N PHE A 33 4.02 7.13 -0.73
CA PHE A 33 4.18 6.69 0.64
C PHE A 33 5.11 7.64 1.39
N ARG A 34 6.25 7.95 0.79
CA ARG A 34 7.22 8.84 1.43
C ARG A 34 6.71 10.25 1.63
N GLU A 35 5.93 10.73 0.69
CA GLU A 35 5.41 12.08 0.79
C GLU A 35 4.26 12.19 1.79
N ALA A 36 3.46 11.13 1.89
CA ALA A 36 2.23 11.19 2.64
C ALA A 36 2.35 10.72 4.09
N VAL A 37 3.15 9.70 4.33
CA VAL A 37 3.12 9.01 5.63
C VAL A 37 4.07 9.67 6.60
N LEU A 38 3.54 10.01 7.77
CA LEU A 38 4.32 10.65 8.84
C LEU A 38 4.77 9.65 9.88
N THR A 39 3.88 8.76 10.31
CA THR A 39 4.21 7.76 11.33
C THR A 39 3.58 6.43 10.99
N ILE A 40 4.20 5.38 11.48
CA ILE A 40 3.75 4.01 11.30
C ILE A 40 3.74 3.34 12.66
N ASP A 41 2.63 2.71 13.02
CA ASP A 41 2.54 2.01 14.29
C ASP A 41 1.59 0.83 14.11
N TYR A 42 1.53 -0.03 15.10
CA TYR A 42 0.58 -1.13 15.06
C TYR A 42 0.13 -1.49 16.46
N ALA A 43 -1.02 -2.13 16.52
CA ALA A 43 -1.55 -2.68 17.75
C ALA A 43 -2.29 -3.94 17.37
N ASN A 44 -1.93 -5.05 18.01
CA ASN A 44 -2.53 -6.35 17.71
C ASN A 44 -2.39 -6.64 16.21
N ASN A 45 -3.50 -6.81 15.52
CA ASN A 45 -3.46 -7.09 14.08
C ASN A 45 -3.92 -5.91 13.25
N PHE A 46 -3.74 -4.70 13.77
CA PHE A 46 -4.01 -3.47 13.04
C PHE A 46 -2.73 -2.69 12.89
N VAL A 47 -2.52 -2.16 11.68
CA VAL A 47 -1.44 -1.21 11.43
C VAL A 47 -2.09 0.15 11.22
N CYS A 48 -1.52 1.16 11.83
CA CYS A 48 -2.06 2.51 11.75
C CYS A 48 -1.01 3.43 11.17
N LEU A 49 -1.35 4.12 10.10
CA LEU A 49 -0.47 5.11 9.49
C LEU A 49 -1.10 6.47 9.68
N HIS A 50 -0.29 7.42 10.12
CA HIS A 50 -0.71 8.81 10.12
C HIS A 50 -0.08 9.50 8.94
N THR A 51 -0.87 10.27 8.23
CA THR A 51 -0.41 10.96 7.03
C THR A 51 -0.59 12.46 7.19
N ILE A 52 -0.04 13.19 6.24
CA ILE A 52 -0.39 14.61 6.18
C ILE A 52 -1.86 14.74 5.82
N THR A 53 -2.45 15.85 6.17
CA THR A 53 -3.89 16.08 6.01
C THR A 53 -4.29 15.84 4.56
N GLY A 54 -5.34 15.07 4.39
CA GLY A 54 -5.92 14.81 3.07
C GLY A 54 -5.25 13.71 2.28
N MET A 55 -4.21 13.05 2.82
CA MET A 55 -3.45 12.08 2.05
C MET A 55 -3.68 10.63 2.43
N ALA A 56 -4.57 10.37 3.40
CA ALA A 56 -4.77 8.99 3.85
C ALA A 56 -5.33 8.12 2.73
N GLN A 57 -6.26 8.63 1.95
CA GLN A 57 -6.84 7.85 0.86
C GLN A 57 -5.83 7.54 -0.22
N ALA A 58 -4.98 8.51 -0.56
CA ALA A 58 -3.93 8.27 -1.54
C ALA A 58 -2.97 7.19 -1.06
N ALA A 59 -2.60 7.23 0.22
CA ALA A 59 -1.75 6.21 0.79
C ALA A 59 -2.44 4.84 0.74
N GLY A 60 -3.74 4.82 1.02
CA GLY A 60 -4.50 3.57 0.98
C GLY A 60 -4.54 2.97 -0.41
N VAL A 61 -4.74 3.79 -1.43
CA VAL A 61 -4.72 3.31 -2.80
C VAL A 61 -3.35 2.73 -3.15
N ALA A 62 -2.29 3.41 -2.72
CA ALA A 62 -0.93 2.91 -2.98
C ALA A 62 -0.72 1.55 -2.33
N ILE A 63 -1.16 1.39 -1.09
CA ILE A 63 -0.99 0.13 -0.39
C ILE A 63 -1.82 -0.97 -1.03
N ASP A 64 -3.06 -0.65 -1.41
CA ASP A 64 -3.90 -1.64 -2.08
C ASP A 64 -3.26 -2.13 -3.37
N ALA A 65 -2.55 -1.26 -4.06
CA ALA A 65 -1.89 -1.62 -5.31
C ALA A 65 -0.77 -2.63 -5.11
N LEU A 66 -0.22 -2.72 -3.90
CA LEU A 66 0.82 -3.71 -3.61
C LEU A 66 0.28 -5.13 -3.54
N LYS A 67 -1.01 -5.29 -3.32
CA LYS A 67 -1.67 -6.60 -3.29
C LYS A 67 -1.01 -7.57 -2.33
N LEU A 68 -0.81 -7.12 -1.11
CA LEU A 68 -0.16 -7.94 -0.09
C LEU A 68 -1.19 -8.89 0.51
N ASN A 69 -0.85 -10.17 0.54
CA ASN A 69 -1.78 -11.21 1.02
C ASN A 69 -2.11 -11.07 2.49
N GLU A 70 -1.21 -10.52 3.27
CA GLU A 70 -1.44 -10.40 4.70
C GLU A 70 -2.45 -9.31 5.03
N ILE A 71 -2.79 -8.45 4.08
CA ILE A 71 -3.74 -7.37 4.32
C ILE A 71 -5.14 -7.86 4.00
N VAL A 72 -6.02 -7.76 4.99
CA VAL A 72 -7.43 -8.09 4.82
C VAL A 72 -8.18 -6.92 4.20
N GLY A 73 -7.87 -5.71 4.63
CA GLY A 73 -8.51 -4.53 4.09
C GLY A 73 -7.95 -3.27 4.72
N THR A 74 -8.33 -2.14 4.16
CA THR A 74 -7.89 -0.84 4.65
C THR A 74 -9.08 0.11 4.73
N VAL A 75 -8.99 1.05 5.66
CA VAL A 75 -9.98 2.13 5.79
C VAL A 75 -9.23 3.42 5.96
N ALA A 76 -9.52 4.39 5.12
CA ALA A 76 -8.83 5.67 5.14
C ALA A 76 -9.74 6.78 5.62
N GLY A 77 -9.26 7.54 6.59
CA GLY A 77 -9.88 8.79 6.98
C GLY A 77 -9.22 9.95 6.24
N ASP A 78 -9.10 11.07 6.91
CA ASP A 78 -8.45 12.23 6.32
C ASP A 78 -6.93 12.16 6.44
N ASP A 79 -6.44 11.86 7.63
CA ASP A 79 -5.01 11.82 7.91
C ASP A 79 -4.59 10.53 8.61
N THR A 80 -5.46 9.54 8.64
CA THR A 80 -5.19 8.28 9.31
C THR A 80 -5.67 7.13 8.45
N LEU A 81 -4.84 6.12 8.32
CA LEU A 81 -5.16 4.93 7.55
C LEU A 81 -5.03 3.72 8.46
N PHE A 82 -6.12 2.96 8.57
CA PHE A 82 -6.10 1.70 9.31
C PHE A 82 -5.99 0.54 8.34
N ILE A 83 -5.11 -0.39 8.65
CA ILE A 83 -4.91 -1.57 7.85
C ILE A 83 -5.14 -2.79 8.72
N LEU A 84 -6.10 -3.60 8.34
CA LEU A 84 -6.38 -4.84 9.06
C LEU A 84 -5.57 -5.96 8.42
N VAL A 85 -4.76 -6.63 9.22
CA VAL A 85 -3.97 -7.76 8.74
C VAL A 85 -4.41 -9.03 9.48
N ARG A 86 -3.87 -10.16 9.05
CA ARG A 86 -4.41 -11.45 9.49
C ARG A 86 -3.93 -11.87 10.87
N SER A 87 -2.80 -11.35 11.31
CA SER A 87 -2.25 -11.72 12.61
C SER A 87 -1.37 -10.61 13.12
N GLU A 88 -1.02 -10.69 14.40
CA GLU A 88 -0.11 -9.72 14.99
C GLU A 88 1.28 -9.82 14.36
N ASP A 89 1.72 -11.03 14.05
CA ASP A 89 3.01 -11.19 13.39
C ASP A 89 3.00 -10.53 12.03
N ASP A 90 1.89 -10.63 11.30
CA ASP A 90 1.77 -9.94 10.03
C ASP A 90 1.83 -8.43 10.22
N ALA A 91 1.26 -7.92 11.31
CA ALA A 91 1.31 -6.48 11.58
C ALA A 91 2.75 -6.04 11.79
N LYS A 92 3.51 -6.80 12.56
CA LYS A 92 4.91 -6.48 12.81
C LYS A 92 5.72 -6.48 11.52
N GLU A 93 5.50 -7.49 10.69
CA GLU A 93 6.23 -7.59 9.43
C GLU A 93 5.85 -6.46 8.49
N LEU A 94 4.58 -6.10 8.47
CA LEU A 94 4.14 -5.04 7.60
C LEU A 94 4.75 -3.70 7.99
N VAL A 95 4.82 -3.44 9.31
CA VAL A 95 5.46 -2.23 9.79
C VAL A 95 6.91 -2.18 9.33
N LYS A 96 7.62 -3.29 9.40
CA LYS A 96 9.00 -3.34 8.93
C LYS A 96 9.10 -3.05 7.44
N LYS A 97 8.18 -3.62 6.65
CA LYS A 97 8.17 -3.36 5.21
C LYS A 97 7.97 -1.89 4.93
N PHE A 98 7.01 -1.28 5.62
CA PHE A 98 6.70 0.12 5.38
C PHE A 98 7.85 1.02 5.80
N GLU A 99 8.48 0.72 6.94
CA GLU A 99 9.63 1.50 7.38
C GLU A 99 10.77 1.40 6.38
N SER A 100 10.94 0.23 5.82
CA SER A 100 11.95 0.03 4.79
C SER A 100 11.65 0.88 3.55
N LEU A 101 10.39 0.98 3.17
CA LEU A 101 10.01 1.81 2.03
C LEU A 101 10.32 3.28 2.29
N LEU A 102 10.09 3.73 3.52
CA LEU A 102 10.37 5.13 3.85
C LEU A 102 11.85 5.45 3.78
N LYS A 103 12.71 4.48 4.10
CA LYS A 103 14.15 4.69 4.06
C LYS A 103 14.73 4.54 2.67
N LYS A 104 14.03 3.81 1.81
CA LYS A 104 14.55 3.55 0.48
C LYS A 104 14.62 4.84 -0.32
N GLY A 105 15.66 5.00 -1.10
CA GLY A 105 15.79 6.17 -1.93
C GLY A 105 16.45 7.35 -1.25
N LYS A 106 16.90 7.15 -0.06
CA LYS A 106 17.62 8.22 0.64
C LYS A 106 19.06 8.37 0.19
#